data_f49fe980613d902e3ebb3e88831c13e4
#
_entry.id   f49fe980613d902e3ebb3e88831c13e4
#
_cell.length_a   1.000
_cell.length_b   1.000
_cell.length_c   1.000
_cell.angle_alpha   90.00
_cell.angle_beta   90.00
_cell.angle_gamma   90.00
#
_symmetry.space_group_name_H-M   'P 1'
#
loop_
_entity.id
_entity.type
_entity.pdbx_description
1 polymer ?
#
loop_
_entity_poly.entity_id
_entity_poly.type
_entity_poly.pdbx_seq_one_letter_code
_entity_poly.pdbx_strand_id
1 'polypeptide(L)'
;PNLYTLVLELKDAQGKVTELTGCEVGFRTSEIKDGRFCINGVPVLVKGTNRHEHSQLGRTVSKELMEQDIRLMKQHNINMVRNSHYPTHPYWYQLCDRYGLYMIDEANIESHGMGYGPASLAKDSTWLTAHMDRTHRMYERSKNHPAIVIWSQGNEAGNGINFERTYDWLKSVEKGRPVQYERAELNYNTDIYCRMYRSVDEIKAYVGKKDIYRPFILCEYLHAMGNSCGGM
;
A
#
# COMPACT_ATOMS: atom_id res chain seq x y z
N PRO A 1 -2.43 12.38 -14.32
CA PRO A 1 -2.64 11.02 -14.79
C PRO A 1 -3.52 10.99 -16.03
N ASN A 2 -3.34 9.98 -16.89
CA ASN A 2 -4.20 9.73 -18.03
C ASN A 2 -4.96 8.45 -17.75
N LEU A 3 -6.29 8.55 -17.61
CA LEU A 3 -7.17 7.41 -17.44
C LEU A 3 -7.92 7.16 -18.75
N TYR A 4 -8.17 5.89 -19.02
CA TYR A 4 -8.97 5.42 -20.15
C TYR A 4 -10.21 4.74 -19.60
N THR A 5 -11.32 4.81 -20.31
CA THR A 5 -12.54 4.08 -19.95
C THR A 5 -12.54 2.72 -20.67
N LEU A 6 -12.51 1.64 -19.89
CA LEU A 6 -12.78 0.30 -20.40
C LEU A 6 -14.30 0.06 -20.31
N VAL A 7 -14.92 -0.29 -21.40
CA VAL A 7 -16.33 -0.66 -21.47
C VAL A 7 -16.44 -2.13 -21.92
N LEU A 8 -17.19 -2.91 -21.18
CA LEU A 8 -17.52 -4.30 -21.50
C LEU A 8 -19.00 -4.40 -21.86
N GLU A 9 -19.28 -4.97 -23.01
CA GLU A 9 -20.64 -5.23 -23.50
C GLU A 9 -20.93 -6.73 -23.44
N LEU A 10 -21.95 -7.12 -22.70
CA LEU A 10 -22.52 -8.46 -22.79
C LEU A 10 -23.60 -8.46 -23.87
N LYS A 11 -23.50 -9.37 -24.85
CA LYS A 11 -24.44 -9.48 -25.96
C LYS A 11 -25.14 -10.85 -25.95
N ASP A 12 -26.39 -10.85 -26.30
CA ASP A 12 -27.12 -12.08 -26.54
C ASP A 12 -26.70 -12.77 -27.87
N ALA A 13 -27.29 -13.93 -28.16
CA ALA A 13 -26.99 -14.70 -29.37
C ALA A 13 -27.37 -13.97 -30.67
N GLN A 14 -28.19 -12.93 -30.61
CA GLN A 14 -28.61 -12.08 -31.73
C GLN A 14 -27.73 -10.82 -31.84
N GLY A 15 -26.74 -10.65 -30.98
CA GLY A 15 -25.81 -9.51 -30.97
C GLY A 15 -26.34 -8.25 -30.28
N LYS A 16 -27.52 -8.32 -29.66
CA LYS A 16 -28.07 -7.20 -28.87
C LYS A 16 -27.35 -7.07 -27.53
N VAL A 17 -26.97 -5.88 -27.19
CA VAL A 17 -26.36 -5.58 -25.87
C VAL A 17 -27.40 -5.76 -24.78
N THR A 18 -27.12 -6.64 -23.83
CA THR A 18 -27.97 -6.95 -22.67
C THR A 18 -27.46 -6.32 -21.37
N GLU A 19 -26.17 -6.08 -21.29
CA GLU A 19 -25.53 -5.44 -20.12
C GLU A 19 -24.32 -4.63 -20.54
N LEU A 20 -24.08 -3.52 -19.86
CA LEU A 20 -22.89 -2.69 -19.97
C LEU A 20 -22.26 -2.55 -18.60
N THR A 21 -20.96 -2.80 -18.52
CA THR A 21 -20.17 -2.47 -17.34
C THR A 21 -18.88 -1.81 -17.76
N GLY A 22 -18.26 -1.03 -16.87
CA GLY A 22 -17.04 -0.34 -17.20
C GLY A 22 -16.26 0.12 -15.97
N CYS A 23 -14.98 0.43 -16.20
CA CYS A 23 -14.12 0.99 -15.19
C CYS A 23 -13.08 1.93 -15.83
N GLU A 24 -12.49 2.79 -15.01
CA GLU A 24 -11.33 3.57 -15.41
C GLU A 24 -10.08 2.71 -15.28
N VAL A 25 -9.20 2.76 -16.27
CA VAL A 25 -7.92 2.04 -16.30
C VAL A 25 -6.78 2.99 -16.63
N GLY A 26 -5.58 2.69 -16.15
CA GLY A 26 -4.37 3.46 -16.43
C GLY A 26 -3.17 2.54 -16.57
N PHE A 27 -2.17 3.00 -17.32
CA PHE A 27 -0.96 2.24 -17.61
C PHE A 27 0.24 2.93 -16.95
N ARG A 28 1.03 2.16 -16.22
CA ARG A 28 2.29 2.58 -15.63
C ARG A 28 3.15 1.35 -15.34
N THR A 29 4.45 1.54 -15.21
CA THR A 29 5.35 0.58 -14.56
C THR A 29 5.63 1.03 -13.14
N SER A 30 5.80 0.08 -12.23
CA SER A 30 6.22 0.32 -10.85
C SER A 30 7.30 -0.72 -10.53
N GLU A 31 8.51 -0.28 -10.27
CA GLU A 31 9.66 -1.18 -10.17
C GLU A 31 10.72 -0.65 -9.20
N ILE A 32 11.61 -1.54 -8.78
CA ILE A 32 12.84 -1.17 -8.09
C ILE A 32 13.98 -1.37 -9.07
N LYS A 33 14.73 -0.28 -9.31
CA LYS A 33 15.89 -0.27 -10.19
C LYS A 33 17.05 0.45 -9.53
N ASP A 34 18.20 -0.20 -9.50
CA ASP A 34 19.44 0.33 -8.90
C ASP A 34 19.22 0.84 -7.46
N GLY A 35 18.49 0.06 -6.64
CA GLY A 35 18.16 0.41 -5.26
C GLY A 35 17.16 1.58 -5.10
N ARG A 36 16.51 2.00 -6.18
CA ARG A 36 15.55 3.12 -6.19
C ARG A 36 14.16 2.65 -6.59
N PHE A 37 13.16 3.22 -5.95
CA PHE A 37 11.77 3.06 -6.37
C PHE A 37 11.50 3.94 -7.60
N CYS A 38 11.02 3.34 -8.68
CA CYS A 38 10.79 4.00 -9.97
C CYS A 38 9.35 3.83 -10.45
N ILE A 39 8.80 4.87 -11.03
CA ILE A 39 7.54 4.85 -11.80
C ILE A 39 7.87 5.25 -13.24
N ASN A 40 7.47 4.42 -14.20
CA ASN A 40 7.77 4.60 -15.61
C ASN A 40 9.27 4.84 -15.89
N GLY A 41 10.12 4.08 -15.16
CA GLY A 41 11.57 4.15 -15.27
C GLY A 41 12.21 5.38 -14.59
N VAL A 42 11.43 6.27 -14.00
CA VAL A 42 11.94 7.48 -13.31
C VAL A 42 11.94 7.28 -11.81
N PRO A 43 13.07 7.51 -11.12
CA PRO A 43 13.13 7.45 -9.66
C PRO A 43 12.17 8.46 -9.01
N VAL A 44 11.41 7.99 -8.04
CA VAL A 44 10.42 8.81 -7.32
C VAL A 44 10.85 8.98 -5.87
N LEU A 45 10.94 10.23 -5.42
CA LEU A 45 11.02 10.53 -4.00
C LEU A 45 9.62 10.50 -3.41
N VAL A 46 9.39 9.55 -2.50
CA VAL A 46 8.11 9.42 -1.80
C VAL A 46 7.95 10.57 -0.81
N LYS A 47 6.93 11.39 -1.03
CA LYS A 47 6.45 12.44 -0.12
C LYS A 47 5.02 12.10 0.25
N GLY A 48 4.87 11.23 1.24
CA GLY A 48 3.61 10.58 1.54
C GLY A 48 3.06 10.91 2.92
N THR A 49 1.86 10.44 3.13
CA THR A 49 1.20 10.43 4.45
C THR A 49 0.43 9.13 4.63
N ASN A 50 0.22 8.75 5.89
CA ASN A 50 -0.72 7.69 6.23
C ASN A 50 -2.14 8.27 6.32
N ARG A 51 -3.14 7.48 5.92
CA ARG A 51 -4.54 7.84 6.05
C ARG A 51 -5.35 6.69 6.62
N HIS A 52 -6.05 6.97 7.71
CA HIS A 52 -7.08 6.10 8.25
C HIS A 52 -8.47 6.47 7.72
N GLU A 53 -9.35 5.49 7.62
CA GLU A 53 -10.76 5.69 7.30
C GLU A 53 -11.52 6.10 8.57
N HIS A 54 -11.32 7.34 9.01
CA HIS A 54 -11.97 7.88 10.20
C HIS A 54 -12.16 9.40 10.12
N SER A 55 -13.10 9.90 10.89
CA SER A 55 -13.37 11.32 11.10
C SER A 55 -13.79 11.54 12.55
N GLN A 56 -14.05 12.80 12.91
CA GLN A 56 -14.65 13.12 14.20
C GLN A 56 -16.05 12.51 14.41
N LEU A 57 -16.70 12.03 13.35
CA LEU A 57 -18.00 11.37 13.39
C LEU A 57 -17.89 9.83 13.47
N GLY A 58 -16.69 9.30 13.51
CA GLY A 58 -16.44 7.85 13.60
C GLY A 58 -15.62 7.31 12.43
N ARG A 59 -15.79 6.02 12.15
CA ARG A 59 -15.02 5.28 11.14
C ARG A 59 -15.68 5.19 9.77
N THR A 60 -16.75 5.92 9.56
CA THR A 60 -17.38 6.08 8.24
C THR A 60 -17.08 7.48 7.74
N VAL A 61 -16.40 7.57 6.61
CA VAL A 61 -15.98 8.84 6.01
C VAL A 61 -16.86 9.14 4.81
N SER A 62 -17.38 10.37 4.74
CA SER A 62 -18.18 10.80 3.59
C SER A 62 -17.32 11.02 2.35
N LYS A 63 -17.96 11.02 1.16
CA LYS A 63 -17.26 11.29 -0.10
C LYS A 63 -16.67 12.69 -0.12
N GLU A 64 -17.39 13.67 0.42
CA GLU A 64 -16.95 15.07 0.50
C GLU A 64 -15.67 15.22 1.33
N LEU A 65 -15.59 14.48 2.45
CA LEU A 65 -14.39 14.49 3.28
C LEU A 65 -13.21 13.80 2.60
N MET A 66 -13.45 12.69 1.90
CA MET A 66 -12.40 12.04 1.08
C MET A 66 -11.88 12.98 -0.02
N GLU A 67 -12.78 13.75 -0.67
CA GLU A 67 -12.38 14.75 -1.66
C GLU A 67 -11.61 15.91 -1.03
N GLN A 68 -11.95 16.30 0.18
CA GLN A 68 -11.20 17.31 0.93
C GLN A 68 -9.80 16.80 1.27
N ASP A 69 -9.68 15.57 1.78
CA ASP A 69 -8.40 14.93 2.10
C ASP A 69 -7.46 14.95 0.89
N ILE A 70 -7.93 14.48 -0.28
CA ILE A 70 -7.06 14.39 -1.44
C ILE A 70 -6.67 15.76 -2.00
N ARG A 71 -7.57 16.76 -1.95
CA ARG A 71 -7.25 18.13 -2.34
C ARG A 71 -6.17 18.73 -1.44
N LEU A 72 -6.30 18.54 -0.12
CA LEU A 72 -5.28 18.99 0.84
C LEU A 72 -3.94 18.31 0.58
N MET A 73 -3.92 17.00 0.38
CA MET A 73 -2.68 16.29 0.03
C MET A 73 -2.02 16.87 -1.21
N LYS A 74 -2.76 17.15 -2.27
CA LYS A 74 -2.23 17.76 -3.50
C LYS A 74 -1.74 19.20 -3.28
N GLN A 75 -2.45 20.01 -2.50
CA GLN A 75 -2.06 21.38 -2.15
C GLN A 75 -0.74 21.42 -1.36
N HIS A 76 -0.50 20.40 -0.54
CA HIS A 76 0.74 20.26 0.24
C HIS A 76 1.84 19.44 -0.46
N ASN A 77 1.73 19.22 -1.78
CA ASN A 77 2.70 18.48 -2.59
C ASN A 77 2.94 17.05 -2.11
N ILE A 78 1.98 16.42 -1.47
CA ILE A 78 1.99 15.00 -1.16
C ILE A 78 1.75 14.24 -2.47
N ASN A 79 2.60 13.25 -2.76
CA ASN A 79 2.50 12.45 -3.97
C ASN A 79 2.09 11.00 -3.72
N MET A 80 2.07 10.57 -2.46
CA MET A 80 1.73 9.18 -2.10
C MET A 80 0.92 9.13 -0.81
N VAL A 81 0.01 8.16 -0.72
CA VAL A 81 -0.73 7.83 0.49
C VAL A 81 -0.57 6.35 0.81
N ARG A 82 -0.40 6.01 2.09
CA ARG A 82 -0.54 4.64 2.57
C ARG A 82 -1.91 4.48 3.22
N ASN A 83 -2.68 3.50 2.74
CA ASN A 83 -3.93 3.11 3.36
C ASN A 83 -3.63 2.36 4.67
N SER A 84 -3.54 3.10 5.74
CA SER A 84 -3.22 2.54 7.06
C SER A 84 -4.50 2.19 7.82
N HIS A 85 -4.71 0.97 8.29
CA HIS A 85 -3.90 -0.23 8.07
C HIS A 85 -4.80 -1.32 7.49
N TYR A 86 -5.52 -0.98 6.44
CA TYR A 86 -6.56 -1.82 5.81
C TYR A 86 -7.00 -1.21 4.47
N PRO A 87 -7.58 -2.01 3.56
CA PRO A 87 -8.25 -1.48 2.37
C PRO A 87 -9.42 -0.58 2.75
N THR A 88 -9.48 0.61 2.16
CA THR A 88 -10.45 1.67 2.49
C THR A 88 -11.66 1.68 1.54
N HIS A 89 -12.49 2.71 1.61
CA HIS A 89 -13.69 2.85 0.78
C HIS A 89 -13.33 2.87 -0.72
N PRO A 90 -14.06 2.18 -1.63
CA PRO A 90 -13.74 2.13 -3.07
C PRO A 90 -13.61 3.49 -3.74
N TYR A 91 -14.40 4.47 -3.31
CA TYR A 91 -14.33 5.84 -3.85
C TYR A 91 -12.97 6.51 -3.61
N TRP A 92 -12.27 6.18 -2.51
CA TRP A 92 -10.93 6.68 -2.24
C TRP A 92 -9.92 6.26 -3.31
N TYR A 93 -9.99 5.02 -3.76
CA TYR A 93 -9.13 4.51 -4.84
C TYR A 93 -9.40 5.25 -6.15
N GLN A 94 -10.68 5.47 -6.51
CA GLN A 94 -11.06 6.24 -7.69
C GLN A 94 -10.53 7.68 -7.63
N LEU A 95 -10.58 8.31 -6.46
CA LEU A 95 -10.00 9.64 -6.26
C LEU A 95 -8.48 9.63 -6.45
N CYS A 96 -7.77 8.66 -5.88
CA CYS A 96 -6.32 8.54 -6.07
C CYS A 96 -5.97 8.33 -7.55
N ASP A 97 -6.71 7.49 -8.27
CA ASP A 97 -6.55 7.30 -9.72
C ASP A 97 -6.72 8.62 -10.48
N ARG A 98 -7.79 9.36 -10.23
CA ARG A 98 -8.14 10.61 -10.92
C ARG A 98 -7.21 11.77 -10.59
N TYR A 99 -6.84 11.92 -9.32
CA TYR A 99 -5.95 13.00 -8.88
C TYR A 99 -4.46 12.69 -9.08
N GLY A 100 -4.12 11.45 -9.45
CA GLY A 100 -2.74 11.02 -9.62
C GLY A 100 -1.96 10.99 -8.32
N LEU A 101 -2.57 10.50 -7.25
CA LEU A 101 -1.92 10.25 -5.98
C LEU A 101 -1.50 8.78 -5.96
N TYR A 102 -0.20 8.51 -5.85
CA TYR A 102 0.28 7.14 -5.70
C TYR A 102 -0.22 6.53 -4.40
N MET A 103 -0.43 5.21 -4.39
CA MET A 103 -0.99 4.52 -3.24
C MET A 103 -0.15 3.30 -2.86
N ILE A 104 0.04 3.15 -1.55
CA ILE A 104 0.42 1.88 -0.93
C ILE A 104 -0.86 1.29 -0.36
N ASP A 105 -1.35 0.19 -0.94
CA ASP A 105 -2.52 -0.50 -0.40
C ASP A 105 -2.09 -1.58 0.57
N GLU A 106 -2.75 -1.67 1.72
CA GLU A 106 -2.31 -2.49 2.84
C GLU A 106 -3.34 -3.53 3.23
N ALA A 107 -2.88 -4.76 3.44
CA ALA A 107 -3.72 -5.83 3.94
C ALA A 107 -4.12 -5.56 5.39
N ASN A 108 -5.37 -5.86 5.73
CA ASN A 108 -5.89 -5.72 7.09
C ASN A 108 -5.31 -6.79 8.03
N ILE A 109 -4.02 -6.68 8.30
CA ILE A 109 -3.27 -7.57 9.20
C ILE A 109 -2.50 -6.70 10.16
N GLU A 110 -2.96 -6.66 11.41
CA GLU A 110 -2.29 -6.03 12.52
C GLU A 110 -2.54 -6.84 13.80
N SER A 111 -1.49 -7.13 14.53
CA SER A 111 -1.57 -7.85 15.80
C SER A 111 -0.55 -7.33 16.83
N HIS A 112 -0.35 -6.00 16.85
CA HIS A 112 0.64 -5.32 17.68
C HIS A 112 0.53 -5.71 19.16
N GLY A 113 -0.69 -5.82 19.70
CA GLY A 113 -0.94 -6.23 21.07
C GLY A 113 -0.44 -7.64 21.44
N MET A 114 -0.16 -8.50 20.46
CA MET A 114 0.44 -9.82 20.67
C MET A 114 1.98 -9.79 20.71
N GLY A 115 2.57 -8.61 20.49
CA GLY A 115 4.01 -8.45 20.40
C GLY A 115 4.65 -9.12 19.18
N TYR A 116 5.99 -9.14 19.15
CA TYR A 116 6.77 -9.63 18.01
C TYR A 116 7.58 -10.90 18.33
N GLY A 117 7.47 -11.37 19.55
CA GLY A 117 8.14 -12.57 20.05
C GLY A 117 7.54 -13.89 19.55
N PRO A 118 7.78 -14.99 20.26
CA PRO A 118 7.25 -16.32 19.89
C PRO A 118 5.72 -16.40 19.84
N ALA A 119 5.01 -15.59 20.62
CA ALA A 119 3.55 -15.54 20.66
C ALA A 119 2.92 -14.71 19.52
N SER A 120 3.74 -14.11 18.64
CA SER A 120 3.23 -13.36 17.49
C SER A 120 2.42 -14.25 16.56
N LEU A 121 1.24 -13.77 16.15
CA LEU A 121 0.36 -14.48 15.22
C LEU A 121 1.02 -14.69 13.84
N ALA A 122 2.04 -13.91 13.49
CA ALA A 122 2.83 -14.11 12.28
C ALA A 122 3.55 -15.47 12.22
N LYS A 123 3.84 -16.06 13.38
CA LYS A 123 4.60 -17.31 13.54
C LYS A 123 3.70 -18.51 13.78
N ASP A 124 2.46 -18.30 14.16
CA ASP A 124 1.48 -19.34 14.40
C ASP A 124 0.76 -19.72 13.10
N SER A 125 1.11 -20.88 12.54
CA SER A 125 0.54 -21.37 11.28
C SER A 125 -0.98 -21.58 11.30
N THR A 126 -1.61 -21.66 12.45
CA THR A 126 -3.07 -21.75 12.57
C THR A 126 -3.76 -20.48 12.07
N TRP A 127 -3.05 -19.34 12.04
CA TRP A 127 -3.49 -18.06 11.51
C TRP A 127 -3.17 -17.84 10.01
N LEU A 128 -2.53 -18.82 9.37
CA LEU A 128 -2.13 -18.69 7.96
C LEU A 128 -3.31 -18.39 7.04
N THR A 129 -4.41 -19.12 7.20
CA THR A 129 -5.62 -18.92 6.38
C THR A 129 -6.15 -17.49 6.51
N ALA A 130 -6.15 -16.93 7.72
CA ALA A 130 -6.60 -15.56 7.96
C ALA A 130 -5.68 -14.52 7.31
N HIS A 131 -4.36 -14.72 7.33
CA HIS A 131 -3.39 -13.84 6.67
C HIS A 131 -3.56 -13.92 5.13
N MET A 132 -3.65 -15.12 4.59
CA MET A 132 -3.84 -15.34 3.15
C MET A 132 -5.14 -14.74 2.65
N ASP A 133 -6.27 -14.97 3.34
CA ASP A 133 -7.58 -14.43 2.94
C ASP A 133 -7.57 -12.89 2.87
N ARG A 134 -7.00 -12.21 3.87
CA ARG A 134 -6.89 -10.75 3.87
C ARG A 134 -6.02 -10.22 2.74
N THR A 135 -4.90 -10.87 2.48
CA THR A 135 -3.98 -10.51 1.40
C THR A 135 -4.62 -10.73 0.02
N HIS A 136 -5.29 -11.88 -0.17
CA HIS A 136 -6.01 -12.19 -1.40
C HIS A 136 -7.11 -11.16 -1.67
N ARG A 137 -7.93 -10.86 -0.68
CA ARG A 137 -9.05 -9.90 -0.82
C ARG A 137 -8.56 -8.49 -1.13
N MET A 138 -7.50 -8.04 -0.49
CA MET A 138 -6.88 -6.76 -0.83
C MET A 138 -6.46 -6.74 -2.30
N TYR A 139 -5.69 -7.73 -2.74
CA TYR A 139 -5.17 -7.80 -4.09
C TYR A 139 -6.29 -7.89 -5.13
N GLU A 140 -7.18 -8.88 -5.01
CA GLU A 140 -8.25 -9.12 -5.99
C GLU A 140 -9.21 -7.95 -6.12
N ARG A 141 -9.52 -7.30 -5.00
CA ARG A 141 -10.36 -6.11 -4.98
C ARG A 141 -9.71 -4.92 -5.68
N SER A 142 -8.42 -4.73 -5.50
CA SER A 142 -7.78 -3.44 -5.78
C SER A 142 -6.78 -3.47 -6.95
N LYS A 143 -6.41 -4.64 -7.47
CA LYS A 143 -5.33 -4.83 -8.46
C LYS A 143 -5.46 -3.98 -9.73
N ASN A 144 -6.67 -3.57 -10.10
CA ASN A 144 -6.93 -2.80 -11.32
C ASN A 144 -6.79 -1.28 -11.14
N HIS A 145 -6.57 -0.79 -9.91
CA HIS A 145 -6.36 0.63 -9.66
C HIS A 145 -4.93 1.05 -10.05
N PRO A 146 -4.76 1.97 -11.03
CA PRO A 146 -3.43 2.41 -11.45
C PRO A 146 -2.69 3.23 -10.39
N ALA A 147 -3.39 3.84 -9.44
CA ALA A 147 -2.78 4.55 -8.32
C ALA A 147 -1.96 3.64 -7.41
N ILE A 148 -2.32 2.36 -7.28
CA ILE A 148 -1.59 1.42 -6.44
C ILE A 148 -0.25 1.09 -7.09
N VAL A 149 0.83 1.44 -6.41
CA VAL A 149 2.20 1.25 -6.89
C VAL A 149 3.04 0.35 -5.98
N ILE A 150 2.60 0.11 -4.75
CA ILE A 150 3.22 -0.79 -3.77
C ILE A 150 2.11 -1.54 -3.04
N TRP A 151 2.34 -2.82 -2.77
CA TRP A 151 1.52 -3.63 -1.88
C TRP A 151 2.17 -3.71 -0.50
N SER A 152 1.39 -3.52 0.56
CA SER A 152 1.84 -3.70 1.93
C SER A 152 1.16 -4.91 2.56
N GLN A 153 1.95 -5.79 3.18
CA GLN A 153 1.43 -7.03 3.73
C GLN A 153 0.67 -6.84 5.05
N GLY A 154 0.84 -5.69 5.71
CA GLY A 154 0.19 -5.38 6.98
C GLY A 154 1.02 -4.42 7.82
N ASN A 155 0.61 -4.27 9.08
CA ASN A 155 1.20 -3.37 10.05
C ASN A 155 1.48 -4.08 11.36
N GLU A 156 2.66 -3.86 11.94
CA GLU A 156 3.05 -4.20 13.32
C GLU A 156 2.56 -5.56 13.85
N ALA A 157 2.69 -6.61 13.05
CA ALA A 157 2.20 -7.95 13.41
C ALA A 157 3.33 -8.98 13.65
N GLY A 158 4.60 -8.54 13.75
CA GLY A 158 5.76 -9.43 13.78
C GLY A 158 6.09 -9.99 12.39
N ASN A 159 7.07 -10.88 12.30
CA ASN A 159 7.42 -11.56 11.05
C ASN A 159 7.57 -13.05 11.28
N GLY A 160 7.18 -13.85 10.29
CA GLY A 160 7.26 -15.31 10.32
C GLY A 160 6.54 -15.94 9.15
N ILE A 161 6.30 -17.24 9.26
CA ILE A 161 5.81 -18.09 8.17
C ILE A 161 4.56 -17.52 7.47
N ASN A 162 3.65 -16.87 8.19
CA ASN A 162 2.43 -16.35 7.60
C ASN A 162 2.70 -15.20 6.63
N PHE A 163 3.62 -14.27 6.98
CA PHE A 163 4.03 -13.19 6.09
C PHE A 163 4.96 -13.67 4.96
N GLU A 164 5.74 -14.71 5.19
CA GLU A 164 6.52 -15.35 4.13
C GLU A 164 5.59 -15.92 3.06
N ARG A 165 4.53 -16.63 3.46
CA ARG A 165 3.54 -17.22 2.54
C ARG A 165 2.71 -16.17 1.82
N THR A 166 2.32 -15.08 2.48
CA THR A 166 1.61 -13.97 1.81
C THR A 166 2.49 -13.27 0.79
N TYR A 167 3.78 -13.07 1.10
CA TYR A 167 4.76 -12.53 0.16
C TYR A 167 4.94 -13.43 -1.06
N ASP A 168 5.22 -14.72 -0.85
CA ASP A 168 5.43 -15.69 -1.93
C ASP A 168 4.22 -15.72 -2.86
N TRP A 169 3.01 -15.70 -2.30
CA TRP A 169 1.79 -15.66 -3.10
C TRP A 169 1.67 -14.35 -3.88
N LEU A 170 1.85 -13.19 -3.26
CA LEU A 170 1.82 -11.90 -3.95
C LEU A 170 2.81 -11.89 -5.12
N LYS A 171 4.04 -12.34 -4.90
CA LYS A 171 5.07 -12.43 -5.96
C LYS A 171 4.73 -13.45 -7.04
N SER A 172 3.89 -14.43 -6.76
CA SER A 172 3.42 -15.39 -7.77
C SER A 172 2.42 -14.78 -8.75
N VAL A 173 1.52 -13.91 -8.27
CA VAL A 173 0.43 -13.30 -9.06
C VAL A 173 0.73 -11.88 -9.53
N GLU A 174 1.63 -11.16 -8.85
CA GLU A 174 2.02 -9.78 -9.13
C GLU A 174 3.49 -9.70 -9.54
N LYS A 175 3.74 -9.32 -10.79
CA LYS A 175 5.11 -9.25 -11.33
C LYS A 175 5.67 -7.83 -11.42
N GLY A 176 4.81 -6.83 -11.32
CA GLY A 176 5.18 -5.43 -11.55
C GLY A 176 5.46 -4.66 -10.25
N ARG A 177 4.50 -4.67 -9.35
CA ARG A 177 4.55 -3.80 -8.17
C ARG A 177 5.36 -4.41 -7.04
N PRO A 178 6.22 -3.63 -6.36
CA PRO A 178 6.92 -4.07 -5.17
C PRO A 178 5.98 -4.40 -4.01
N VAL A 179 6.45 -5.27 -3.13
CA VAL A 179 5.79 -5.62 -1.86
C VAL A 179 6.64 -5.11 -0.71
N GLN A 180 6.02 -4.44 0.25
CA GLN A 180 6.67 -3.99 1.47
C GLN A 180 6.07 -4.62 2.73
N TYR A 181 6.92 -4.76 3.76
CA TYR A 181 6.50 -5.06 5.13
C TYR A 181 7.58 -4.63 6.12
N GLU A 182 7.23 -3.80 7.11
CA GLU A 182 8.21 -3.17 7.99
C GLU A 182 8.88 -4.17 8.94
N ARG A 183 8.15 -5.21 9.41
CA ARG A 183 8.71 -6.24 10.29
C ARG A 183 9.52 -7.31 9.57
N ALA A 184 9.48 -7.34 8.25
CA ALA A 184 10.39 -8.17 7.46
C ALA A 184 11.83 -7.61 7.48
N GLU A 185 12.01 -6.31 7.77
CA GLU A 185 13.32 -5.66 7.79
C GLU A 185 14.12 -5.89 6.51
N LEU A 186 15.17 -6.70 6.57
CA LEU A 186 15.98 -7.12 5.41
C LEU A 186 15.80 -8.62 5.08
N ASN A 187 14.81 -9.29 5.67
CA ASN A 187 14.49 -10.66 5.27
C ASN A 187 13.96 -10.69 3.83
N TYR A 188 13.90 -11.88 3.23
CA TYR A 188 13.56 -12.03 1.81
C TYR A 188 12.12 -11.58 1.48
N ASN A 189 11.21 -11.62 2.44
CA ASN A 189 9.79 -11.38 2.24
C ASN A 189 9.39 -9.89 2.24
N THR A 190 10.24 -9.05 1.68
CA THR A 190 9.96 -7.64 1.35
C THR A 190 10.90 -7.16 0.24
N ASP A 191 10.39 -6.35 -0.69
CA ASP A 191 11.20 -5.73 -1.74
C ASP A 191 11.78 -4.37 -1.31
N ILE A 192 11.24 -3.78 -0.25
CA ILE A 192 11.59 -2.44 0.24
C ILE A 192 12.09 -2.57 1.68
N TYR A 193 13.19 -1.89 2.03
CA TYR A 193 13.58 -1.72 3.42
C TYR A 193 12.67 -0.67 4.05
N CYS A 194 11.55 -1.15 4.55
CA CYS A 194 10.48 -0.33 5.12
C CYS A 194 10.67 -0.24 6.64
N ARG A 195 10.71 0.98 7.18
CA ARG A 195 10.94 1.19 8.62
C ARG A 195 9.99 2.26 9.18
N MET A 196 9.92 2.31 10.51
CA MET A 196 9.17 3.34 11.24
C MET A 196 10.12 4.17 12.11
N TYR A 197 9.87 5.47 12.20
CA TYR A 197 10.48 6.42 13.16
C TYR A 197 12.00 6.43 13.20
N ARG A 198 12.68 6.12 12.10
CA ARG A 198 14.14 6.11 12.05
C ARG A 198 14.72 7.52 11.98
N SER A 199 15.80 7.72 12.72
CA SER A 199 16.55 8.97 12.69
C SER A 199 17.25 9.19 11.34
N VAL A 200 17.59 10.44 11.07
CA VAL A 200 18.36 10.79 9.86
C VAL A 200 19.70 10.06 9.80
N ASP A 201 20.33 9.84 10.95
CA ASP A 201 21.64 9.15 10.99
C ASP A 201 21.49 7.64 10.69
N GLU A 202 20.43 6.99 11.15
CA GLU A 202 20.14 5.61 10.78
C GLU A 202 19.85 5.48 9.27
N ILE A 203 19.13 6.45 8.70
CA ILE A 203 18.88 6.51 7.25
C ILE A 203 20.19 6.66 6.49
N LYS A 204 21.03 7.63 6.87
CA LYS A 204 22.35 7.85 6.27
C LYS A 204 23.24 6.61 6.36
N ALA A 205 23.24 5.93 7.52
CA ALA A 205 24.00 4.71 7.74
C ALA A 205 23.55 3.57 6.80
N TYR A 206 22.24 3.49 6.50
CA TYR A 206 21.74 2.52 5.54
C TYR A 206 22.14 2.91 4.11
N VAL A 207 21.79 4.11 3.65
CA VAL A 207 21.99 4.54 2.26
C VAL A 207 23.48 4.72 1.88
N GLY A 208 24.36 4.84 2.88
CA GLY A 208 25.81 4.88 2.68
C GLY A 208 26.48 3.53 2.43
N LYS A 209 25.74 2.41 2.52
CA LYS A 209 26.28 1.07 2.21
C LYS A 209 26.49 0.90 0.70
N LYS A 210 27.54 0.14 0.32
CA LYS A 210 27.90 -0.03 -1.11
C LYS A 210 26.93 -0.92 -1.91
N ASP A 211 26.32 -1.90 -1.25
CA ASP A 211 25.55 -2.96 -1.92
C ASP A 211 24.05 -2.87 -1.62
N ILE A 212 23.48 -1.66 -1.76
CA ILE A 212 22.04 -1.46 -1.55
C ILE A 212 21.28 -1.82 -2.83
N TYR A 213 20.39 -2.81 -2.71
CA TYR A 213 19.47 -3.18 -3.78
C TYR A 213 18.00 -2.89 -3.44
N ARG A 214 17.69 -2.55 -2.18
CA ARG A 214 16.34 -2.17 -1.74
C ARG A 214 16.28 -0.68 -1.43
N PRO A 215 15.27 0.04 -1.94
CA PRO A 215 15.03 1.42 -1.52
C PRO A 215 14.66 1.46 -0.04
N PHE A 216 14.98 2.58 0.62
CA PHE A 216 14.56 2.87 1.97
C PHE A 216 13.29 3.72 1.94
N ILE A 217 12.23 3.28 2.63
CA ILE A 217 11.00 4.05 2.80
C ILE A 217 10.61 4.03 4.29
N LEU A 218 10.35 5.19 4.86
CA LEU A 218 9.65 5.27 6.14
C LEU A 218 8.15 5.12 5.89
N CYS A 219 7.55 4.00 6.31
CA CYS A 219 6.10 3.88 6.26
C CYS A 219 5.42 4.71 7.34
N GLU A 220 6.16 5.05 8.40
CA GLU A 220 5.78 6.02 9.43
C GLU A 220 7.02 6.80 9.85
N TYR A 221 6.96 8.14 9.78
CA TYR A 221 8.12 8.98 10.09
C TYR A 221 7.92 9.88 11.31
N LEU A 222 6.70 10.32 11.58
CA LEU A 222 6.37 11.13 12.76
C LEU A 222 5.35 10.39 13.63
N HIS A 223 5.68 10.24 14.90
CA HIS A 223 4.76 9.67 15.88
C HIS A 223 3.92 10.78 16.50
N ALA A 224 2.72 11.00 15.94
CA ALA A 224 1.79 12.02 16.41
C ALA A 224 0.53 11.35 16.95
N MET A 225 0.56 10.92 18.21
CA MET A 225 -0.53 10.21 18.89
C MET A 225 -1.10 11.09 20.02
N GLY A 226 -2.44 11.13 20.12
CA GLY A 226 -3.13 11.94 21.13
C GLY A 226 -2.75 13.42 21.03
N ASN A 227 -2.30 14.00 22.13
CA ASN A 227 -1.86 15.39 22.19
C ASN A 227 -0.36 15.61 21.91
N SER A 228 0.35 14.58 21.45
CA SER A 228 1.76 14.72 21.10
C SER A 228 1.91 15.00 19.60
N CYS A 229 2.56 16.10 19.26
CA CYS A 229 2.92 16.44 17.88
C CYS A 229 4.33 15.92 17.62
N GLY A 230 4.46 14.84 16.86
CA GLY A 230 5.71 14.14 16.65
C GLY A 230 6.79 14.90 15.88
N GLY A 231 7.35 15.95 16.41
CA GLY A 231 8.62 16.50 15.92
C GLY A 231 8.62 17.07 14.48
N MET A 232 7.54 17.74 14.09
CA MET A 232 7.51 18.53 12.85
C MET A 232 8.19 19.87 13.02
#